data_f3dd2e98eb41d17acdc679385879b0c6
#
_entry.id   f3dd2e98eb41d17acdc679385879b0c6
#
_cell.length_a   1.000
_cell.length_b   1.000
_cell.length_c   1.000
_cell.angle_alpha   90.00
_cell.angle_beta   90.00
_cell.angle_gamma   90.00
#
_symmetry.space_group_name_H-M   'P 1'
#
loop_
_entity.id
_entity.type
_entity.pdbx_description
1 polymer ?
#
loop_
_entity_poly.entity_id
_entity_poly.type
_entity_poly.pdbx_seq_one_letter_code
_entity_poly.pdbx_strand_id
1 'polypeptide(L)'
;SDEEVGLFEGGIGFLLRRCVMERAHTAREAVEIAGELISKYGYWSPARNYSFADAQEAWVLNVVKGKHFVAHRVPDDKVVLISNYLAIRVVDFSDTENVIASPDLIDYAVKKGRFSPAAGSYYHEFDFSVAYQPDEIRLDPNKSIRMRTGWQYITGEVFDDPNHYPEMVSPPHKMSV
;
A
#
# COMPACT_ATOMS: atom_id res chain seq x y z
N SER A 1 -8.93 7.55 -19.90
CA SER A 1 -8.71 7.80 -18.45
C SER A 1 -7.40 7.16 -18.05
N ASP A 2 -6.66 7.76 -17.14
CA ASP A 2 -5.34 7.29 -16.66
C ASP A 2 -5.38 5.87 -16.04
N GLU A 3 -6.56 5.32 -15.85
CA GLU A 3 -6.80 3.98 -15.28
C GLU A 3 -6.73 2.85 -16.30
N GLU A 4 -6.71 3.14 -17.59
CA GLU A 4 -6.81 2.12 -18.64
C GLU A 4 -5.48 1.83 -19.32
N VAL A 5 -4.40 1.90 -18.56
CA VAL A 5 -3.08 1.51 -19.10
C VAL A 5 -2.99 -0.02 -19.11
N GLY A 6 -3.15 -0.60 -20.29
CA GLY A 6 -2.94 -2.03 -20.51
C GLY A 6 -1.47 -2.34 -20.80
N LEU A 7 -1.07 -3.63 -20.69
CA LEU A 7 0.28 -4.08 -21.07
C LEU A 7 0.63 -3.76 -22.52
N PHE A 8 -0.36 -3.87 -23.42
CA PHE A 8 -0.19 -3.57 -24.85
C PHE A 8 -0.10 -2.06 -25.14
N GLU A 9 -0.50 -1.23 -24.17
CA GLU A 9 -0.42 0.23 -24.23
C GLU A 9 0.80 0.78 -23.49
N GLY A 10 1.69 -0.11 -23.05
CA GLY A 10 2.95 0.26 -22.39
C GLY A 10 2.94 0.24 -20.86
N GLY A 11 1.85 -0.25 -20.24
CA GLY A 11 1.77 -0.38 -18.79
C GLY A 11 2.76 -1.40 -18.22
N ILE A 12 3.31 -1.12 -17.04
CA ILE A 12 4.20 -2.04 -16.35
C ILE A 12 3.38 -3.02 -15.48
N GLY A 13 3.82 -4.25 -15.39
CA GLY A 13 3.19 -5.30 -14.59
C GLY A 13 4.20 -6.02 -13.72
N PHE A 14 4.23 -7.35 -13.79
CA PHE A 14 5.16 -8.16 -13.00
C PHE A 14 6.65 -7.86 -13.23
N LEU A 15 7.00 -7.26 -14.36
CA LEU A 15 8.36 -6.81 -14.62
C LEU A 15 8.81 -5.70 -13.69
N LEU A 16 7.89 -4.96 -13.06
CA LEU A 16 8.23 -3.88 -12.12
C LEU A 16 9.27 -4.36 -11.09
N ARG A 17 8.97 -5.48 -10.40
CA ARG A 17 9.88 -6.02 -9.38
C ARG A 17 11.27 -6.35 -9.92
N ARG A 18 11.35 -6.92 -11.13
CA ARG A 18 12.62 -7.25 -11.76
C ARG A 18 13.40 -5.98 -12.12
N CYS A 19 12.75 -5.03 -12.76
CA CYS A 19 13.38 -3.76 -13.12
C CYS A 19 13.90 -2.99 -11.91
N VAL A 20 13.16 -3.06 -10.79
CA VAL A 20 13.58 -2.46 -9.53
C VAL A 20 14.79 -3.20 -8.94
N MET A 21 14.72 -4.53 -8.82
CA MET A 21 15.79 -5.34 -8.21
C MET A 21 17.11 -5.32 -8.99
N GLU A 22 17.06 -5.06 -10.30
CA GLU A 22 18.26 -4.92 -11.14
C GLU A 22 18.95 -3.55 -10.98
N ARG A 23 18.31 -2.57 -10.30
CA ARG A 23 18.76 -1.17 -10.25
C ARG A 23 18.98 -0.64 -8.85
N ALA A 24 18.16 -1.07 -7.89
CA ALA A 24 18.17 -0.57 -6.53
C ALA A 24 19.30 -1.20 -5.70
N HIS A 25 19.91 -0.39 -4.84
CA HIS A 25 20.94 -0.80 -3.88
C HIS A 25 20.41 -0.78 -2.44
N THR A 26 19.30 -0.05 -2.19
CA THR A 26 18.63 0.03 -0.89
C THR A 26 17.13 -0.17 -1.03
N ALA A 27 16.44 -0.47 0.08
CA ALA A 27 15.00 -0.63 0.09
C ALA A 27 14.28 0.66 -0.28
N ARG A 28 14.75 1.82 0.20
CA ARG A 28 14.21 3.14 -0.17
C ARG A 28 14.39 3.41 -1.66
N GLU A 29 15.58 3.21 -2.20
CA GLU A 29 15.84 3.39 -3.63
C GLU A 29 14.94 2.48 -4.48
N ALA A 30 14.66 1.26 -4.00
CA ALA A 30 13.72 0.35 -4.66
C ALA A 30 12.30 0.94 -4.77
N VAL A 31 11.81 1.58 -3.70
CA VAL A 31 10.51 2.27 -3.70
C VAL A 31 10.51 3.46 -4.65
N GLU A 32 11.55 4.27 -4.63
CA GLU A 32 11.70 5.45 -5.50
C GLU A 32 11.70 5.05 -6.98
N ILE A 33 12.52 4.06 -7.37
CA ILE A 33 12.54 3.51 -8.73
C ILE A 33 11.18 2.91 -9.12
N ALA A 34 10.53 2.19 -8.20
CA ALA A 34 9.19 1.65 -8.45
C ALA A 34 8.19 2.78 -8.74
N GLY A 35 8.20 3.84 -7.93
CA GLY A 35 7.36 5.02 -8.10
C GLY A 35 7.59 5.74 -9.44
N GLU A 36 8.85 5.91 -9.83
CA GLU A 36 9.21 6.49 -11.14
C GLU A 36 8.67 5.66 -12.31
N LEU A 37 8.86 4.33 -12.24
CA LEU A 37 8.38 3.43 -13.28
C LEU A 37 6.84 3.40 -13.37
N ILE A 38 6.16 3.39 -12.23
CA ILE A 38 4.69 3.46 -12.16
C ILE A 38 4.19 4.79 -12.74
N SER A 39 4.79 5.90 -12.33
CA SER A 39 4.43 7.24 -12.82
C SER A 39 4.64 7.39 -14.32
N LYS A 40 5.69 6.77 -14.85
CA LYS A 40 6.03 6.84 -16.28
C LYS A 40 5.15 5.95 -17.14
N TYR A 41 4.98 4.69 -16.76
CA TYR A 41 4.35 3.68 -17.60
C TYR A 41 2.92 3.31 -17.17
N GLY A 42 2.54 3.61 -15.94
CA GLY A 42 1.30 3.14 -15.32
C GLY A 42 1.35 1.65 -14.96
N TYR A 43 0.62 1.27 -13.94
CA TYR A 43 0.47 -0.12 -13.50
C TYR A 43 -0.77 -0.74 -14.11
N TRP A 44 -0.63 -1.85 -14.83
CA TRP A 44 -1.73 -2.42 -15.61
C TRP A 44 -2.71 -3.28 -14.81
N SER A 45 -2.26 -3.90 -13.71
CA SER A 45 -3.09 -4.80 -12.89
C SER A 45 -3.96 -4.01 -11.89
N PRO A 46 -5.08 -4.54 -11.42
CA PRO A 46 -5.99 -3.82 -10.51
C PRO A 46 -5.32 -3.26 -9.27
N ALA A 47 -4.54 -4.08 -8.56
CA ALA A 47 -3.76 -3.66 -7.41
C ALA A 47 -2.69 -4.70 -7.05
N ARG A 48 -1.66 -4.27 -6.31
CA ARG A 48 -0.63 -5.17 -5.75
C ARG A 48 0.10 -4.55 -4.58
N ASN A 49 0.55 -5.43 -3.69
CA ASN A 49 1.52 -5.11 -2.65
C ASN A 49 2.91 -5.56 -3.11
N TYR A 50 3.91 -4.74 -2.84
CA TYR A 50 5.33 -5.09 -2.93
C TYR A 50 5.98 -4.81 -1.59
N SER A 51 6.94 -5.66 -1.21
CA SER A 51 7.80 -5.44 -0.05
C SER A 51 9.23 -5.31 -0.56
N PHE A 52 9.92 -4.29 -0.09
CA PHE A 52 11.33 -4.08 -0.32
C PHE A 52 12.04 -4.03 1.02
N ALA A 53 13.13 -4.75 1.15
CA ALA A 53 13.90 -4.77 2.39
C ALA A 53 15.40 -4.92 2.08
N ASP A 54 16.20 -4.28 2.89
CA ASP A 54 17.65 -4.45 2.98
C ASP A 54 18.06 -4.73 4.44
N ALA A 55 19.34 -4.56 4.77
CA ALA A 55 19.84 -4.81 6.13
C ALA A 55 19.47 -3.70 7.13
N GLN A 56 18.99 -2.54 6.68
CA GLN A 56 18.73 -1.35 7.48
C GLN A 56 17.26 -1.03 7.58
N GLU A 57 16.47 -1.30 6.55
CA GLU A 57 15.06 -0.90 6.53
C GLU A 57 14.19 -1.81 5.67
N ALA A 58 12.89 -1.70 5.88
CA ALA A 58 11.88 -2.36 5.07
C ALA A 58 10.76 -1.38 4.70
N TRP A 59 10.20 -1.56 3.50
CA TRP A 59 9.11 -0.76 2.95
C TRP A 59 8.01 -1.64 2.39
N VAL A 60 6.78 -1.19 2.55
CA VAL A 60 5.61 -1.76 1.87
C VAL A 60 5.13 -0.74 0.85
N LEU A 61 4.97 -1.16 -0.40
CA LEU A 61 4.42 -0.36 -1.47
C LEU A 61 3.10 -0.97 -1.94
N ASN A 62 2.03 -0.20 -1.88
CA ASN A 62 0.75 -0.51 -2.49
C ASN A 62 0.60 0.27 -3.79
N VAL A 63 0.34 -0.43 -4.88
CA VAL A 63 0.07 0.16 -6.19
C VAL A 63 -1.30 -0.27 -6.68
N VAL A 64 -2.01 0.64 -7.33
CA VAL A 64 -3.29 0.39 -7.99
C VAL A 64 -3.19 0.64 -9.49
N LYS A 65 -4.18 0.17 -10.24
CA LYS A 65 -4.21 0.36 -11.69
C LYS A 65 -4.09 1.85 -12.06
N GLY A 66 -3.22 2.14 -13.03
CA GLY A 66 -2.89 3.51 -13.41
C GLY A 66 -1.57 3.97 -12.80
N LYS A 67 -1.49 5.22 -12.34
CA LYS A 67 -0.24 5.85 -11.89
C LYS A 67 -0.17 6.12 -10.39
N HIS A 68 -1.09 5.53 -9.62
CA HIS A 68 -1.26 5.84 -8.21
C HIS A 68 -0.64 4.75 -7.34
N PHE A 69 0.16 5.17 -6.38
CA PHE A 69 0.81 4.31 -5.41
C PHE A 69 1.08 5.05 -4.11
N VAL A 70 1.29 4.30 -3.06
CA VAL A 70 1.80 4.77 -1.78
C VAL A 70 2.72 3.72 -1.18
N ALA A 71 3.76 4.15 -0.51
CA ALA A 71 4.67 3.29 0.22
C ALA A 71 4.93 3.85 1.62
N HIS A 72 4.97 2.95 2.59
CA HIS A 72 5.33 3.26 3.97
C HIS A 72 6.57 2.48 4.38
N ARG A 73 7.49 3.15 5.07
CA ARG A 73 8.58 2.51 5.78
C ARG A 73 7.99 1.73 6.96
N VAL A 74 8.46 0.51 7.16
CA VAL A 74 8.11 -0.30 8.34
C VAL A 74 9.05 0.09 9.47
N PRO A 75 8.55 0.64 10.59
CA PRO A 75 9.38 0.93 11.74
C PRO A 75 10.05 -0.34 12.30
N ASP A 76 11.23 -0.19 12.90
CA ASP A 76 12.07 -1.32 13.33
C ASP A 76 11.45 -2.16 14.45
N ASP A 77 10.48 -1.59 15.19
CA ASP A 77 9.73 -2.24 16.26
C ASP A 77 8.34 -2.74 15.83
N LYS A 78 8.03 -2.69 14.52
CA LYS A 78 6.72 -3.05 13.99
C LYS A 78 6.76 -4.29 13.12
N VAL A 79 5.60 -4.93 13.05
CA VAL A 79 5.30 -6.01 12.11
C VAL A 79 4.19 -5.55 11.18
N VAL A 80 4.36 -5.82 9.90
CA VAL A 80 3.33 -5.64 8.88
C VAL A 80 2.87 -6.99 8.35
N LEU A 81 1.56 -7.15 8.17
CA LEU A 81 0.97 -8.33 7.57
C LEU A 81 0.48 -7.99 6.16
N ILE A 82 1.01 -8.71 5.18
CA ILE A 82 0.67 -8.52 3.78
C ILE A 82 -0.04 -9.77 3.24
N SER A 83 -1.27 -9.58 2.81
CA SER A 83 -2.04 -10.60 2.10
C SER A 83 -2.48 -10.07 0.74
N ASN A 84 -3.46 -10.72 0.08
CA ASN A 84 -4.09 -10.17 -1.13
C ASN A 84 -5.09 -9.06 -0.77
N TYR A 85 -4.65 -8.09 -0.02
CA TYR A 85 -5.41 -6.99 0.58
C TYR A 85 -4.50 -5.78 0.65
N LEU A 86 -5.00 -4.57 0.32
CA LEU A 86 -4.19 -3.36 0.45
C LEU A 86 -3.91 -3.09 1.93
N ALA A 87 -2.65 -3.14 2.31
CA ALA A 87 -2.24 -3.11 3.72
C ALA A 87 -2.17 -1.68 4.27
N ILE A 88 -1.80 -0.70 3.44
CA ILE A 88 -1.63 0.69 3.87
C ILE A 88 -2.98 1.33 4.14
N ARG A 89 -3.06 2.01 5.27
CA ARG A 89 -4.27 2.65 5.79
C ARG A 89 -4.15 4.17 5.72
N VAL A 90 -3.96 4.82 6.84
CA VAL A 90 -3.88 6.28 6.92
C VAL A 90 -2.53 6.76 6.43
N VAL A 91 -2.53 7.72 5.52
CA VAL A 91 -1.31 8.25 4.89
C VAL A 91 -1.04 9.66 5.40
N ASP A 92 0.08 9.84 6.10
CA ASP A 92 0.57 11.17 6.48
C ASP A 92 1.56 11.70 5.42
N PHE A 93 1.08 12.52 4.53
CA PHE A 93 1.90 13.11 3.46
C PHE A 93 2.93 14.15 3.97
N SER A 94 2.88 14.55 5.23
CA SER A 94 3.88 15.43 5.84
C SER A 94 5.14 14.66 6.26
N ASP A 95 5.03 13.35 6.47
CA ASP A 95 6.13 12.46 6.82
C ASP A 95 6.89 11.97 5.57
N THR A 96 7.66 12.86 4.97
CA THR A 96 8.43 12.56 3.75
C THR A 96 9.60 11.60 4.00
N GLU A 97 9.93 11.31 5.24
CA GLU A 97 10.95 10.33 5.60
C GLU A 97 10.43 8.90 5.50
N ASN A 98 9.19 8.67 5.93
CA ASN A 98 8.60 7.34 6.03
C ASN A 98 7.46 7.10 5.02
N VAL A 99 7.10 8.10 4.22
CA VAL A 99 6.02 8.01 3.23
C VAL A 99 6.51 8.47 1.86
N ILE A 100 6.29 7.64 0.85
CA ILE A 100 6.51 7.98 -0.57
C ILE A 100 5.23 7.65 -1.33
N ALA A 101 4.64 8.64 -2.00
CA ALA A 101 3.36 8.45 -2.70
C ALA A 101 3.30 9.24 -4.01
N SER A 102 2.40 8.85 -4.90
CA SER A 102 2.07 9.66 -6.07
C SER A 102 1.44 11.00 -5.63
N PRO A 103 1.84 12.13 -6.25
CA PRO A 103 1.49 13.46 -5.76
C PRO A 103 -0.01 13.79 -5.84
N ASP A 104 -0.73 13.14 -6.73
CA ASP A 104 -2.15 13.37 -7.01
C ASP A 104 -3.07 12.30 -6.38
N LEU A 105 -2.55 11.47 -5.47
CA LEU A 105 -3.23 10.32 -4.90
C LEU A 105 -4.60 10.67 -4.29
N ILE A 106 -4.67 11.73 -3.47
CA ILE A 106 -5.92 12.17 -2.85
C ILE A 106 -6.84 12.85 -3.87
N ASP A 107 -6.31 13.77 -4.67
CA ASP A 107 -7.10 14.51 -5.66
C ASP A 107 -7.78 13.56 -6.65
N TYR A 108 -7.08 12.50 -7.03
CA TYR A 108 -7.64 11.46 -7.86
C TYR A 108 -8.77 10.68 -7.15
N ALA A 109 -8.60 10.33 -5.88
CA ALA A 109 -9.63 9.66 -5.09
C ALA A 109 -10.89 10.54 -4.95
N VAL A 110 -10.72 11.84 -4.69
CA VAL A 110 -11.81 12.82 -4.64
C VAL A 110 -12.51 12.94 -5.98
N LYS A 111 -11.76 13.12 -7.07
CA LYS A 111 -12.29 13.20 -8.45
C LYS A 111 -13.11 11.97 -8.84
N LYS A 112 -12.75 10.80 -8.33
CA LYS A 112 -13.46 9.53 -8.60
C LYS A 112 -14.58 9.24 -7.59
N GLY A 113 -14.85 10.14 -6.64
CA GLY A 113 -15.87 9.95 -5.61
C GLY A 113 -15.54 8.83 -4.62
N ARG A 114 -14.27 8.45 -4.50
CA ARG A 114 -13.78 7.40 -3.59
C ARG A 114 -13.43 7.93 -2.20
N PHE A 115 -13.25 9.23 -2.10
CA PHE A 115 -12.98 9.94 -0.86
C PHE A 115 -13.70 11.29 -0.88
N SER A 116 -14.29 11.66 0.25
CA SER A 116 -14.93 12.96 0.45
C SER A 116 -14.38 13.54 1.74
N PRO A 117 -13.43 14.49 1.66
CA PRO A 117 -12.85 15.10 2.86
C PRO A 117 -13.91 15.92 3.60
N ALA A 118 -13.95 15.81 4.93
CA ALA A 118 -14.70 16.75 5.75
C ALA A 118 -14.08 18.16 5.65
N ALA A 119 -14.89 19.19 5.83
CA ALA A 119 -14.40 20.57 5.72
C ALA A 119 -13.26 20.83 6.72
N GLY A 120 -12.06 21.08 6.21
CA GLY A 120 -10.86 21.40 6.99
C GLY A 120 -9.93 20.24 7.33
N SER A 121 -10.23 18.99 6.93
CA SER A 121 -9.39 17.82 7.24
C SER A 121 -8.95 17.02 6.00
N TYR A 122 -8.37 17.70 5.03
CA TYR A 122 -8.07 17.12 3.73
C TYR A 122 -7.10 15.91 3.75
N TYR A 123 -6.11 15.92 4.62
CA TYR A 123 -5.03 14.91 4.62
C TYR A 123 -5.11 13.88 5.76
N HIS A 124 -5.62 14.25 6.91
CA HIS A 124 -5.57 13.41 8.12
C HIS A 124 -6.58 12.26 8.17
N GLU A 125 -7.56 12.25 7.27
CA GLU A 125 -8.63 11.23 7.24
C GLU A 125 -8.54 10.30 6.02
N PHE A 126 -7.52 10.47 5.18
CA PHE A 126 -7.39 9.67 3.98
C PHE A 126 -6.89 8.27 4.30
N ASP A 127 -7.77 7.27 4.16
CA ASP A 127 -7.44 5.85 4.26
C ASP A 127 -7.31 5.26 2.86
N PHE A 128 -6.09 4.88 2.49
CA PHE A 128 -5.79 4.36 1.16
C PHE A 128 -6.56 3.07 0.85
N SER A 129 -6.60 2.13 1.80
CA SER A 129 -7.33 0.87 1.62
C SER A 129 -8.82 1.11 1.40
N VAL A 130 -9.43 2.03 2.14
CA VAL A 130 -10.84 2.39 1.97
C VAL A 130 -11.09 3.07 0.62
N ALA A 131 -10.21 3.97 0.20
CA ALA A 131 -10.37 4.73 -1.04
C ALA A 131 -10.12 3.89 -2.30
N TYR A 132 -9.21 2.90 -2.25
CA TYR A 132 -8.73 2.23 -3.46
C TYR A 132 -9.05 0.74 -3.55
N GLN A 133 -9.41 0.08 -2.45
CA GLN A 133 -9.82 -1.32 -2.50
C GLN A 133 -11.35 -1.42 -2.66
N PRO A 134 -11.86 -2.16 -3.67
CA PRO A 134 -13.30 -2.34 -3.84
C PRO A 134 -13.97 -2.95 -2.62
N ASP A 135 -15.17 -2.48 -2.28
CA ASP A 135 -15.92 -2.94 -1.11
C ASP A 135 -16.20 -4.44 -1.13
N GLU A 136 -16.46 -5.02 -2.30
CA GLU A 136 -16.67 -6.45 -2.50
C GLU A 136 -15.41 -7.30 -2.22
N ILE A 137 -14.27 -6.66 -2.06
CA ILE A 137 -13.02 -7.31 -1.62
C ILE A 137 -12.76 -6.94 -0.15
N ARG A 138 -12.87 -5.65 0.17
CA ARG A 138 -12.53 -5.10 1.48
C ARG A 138 -13.44 -5.63 2.58
N LEU A 139 -14.76 -5.70 2.31
CA LEU A 139 -15.76 -6.10 3.29
C LEU A 139 -16.12 -7.59 3.24
N ASP A 140 -15.56 -8.38 2.30
CA ASP A 140 -15.80 -9.82 2.22
C ASP A 140 -14.97 -10.56 3.29
N PRO A 141 -15.63 -11.19 4.29
CA PRO A 141 -14.92 -11.92 5.34
C PRO A 141 -14.04 -13.05 4.80
N ASN A 142 -14.41 -13.67 3.68
CA ASN A 142 -13.63 -14.75 3.08
C ASN A 142 -12.36 -14.25 2.41
N LYS A 143 -12.40 -13.05 1.84
CA LYS A 143 -11.22 -12.42 1.21
C LYS A 143 -10.28 -11.81 2.24
N SER A 144 -10.84 -11.31 3.35
CA SER A 144 -10.07 -10.71 4.45
C SER A 144 -9.60 -11.73 5.50
N ILE A 145 -10.03 -13.00 5.43
CA ILE A 145 -9.76 -14.03 6.45
C ILE A 145 -8.26 -14.14 6.82
N ARG A 146 -7.36 -14.02 5.86
CA ARG A 146 -5.92 -14.11 6.12
C ARG A 146 -5.40 -12.92 6.93
N MET A 147 -5.94 -11.72 6.71
CA MET A 147 -5.63 -10.53 7.52
C MET A 147 -6.13 -10.73 8.95
N ARG A 148 -7.40 -11.10 9.11
CA ARG A 148 -8.00 -11.36 10.41
C ARG A 148 -7.23 -12.41 11.21
N THR A 149 -7.02 -13.59 10.62
CA THR A 149 -6.31 -14.70 11.30
C THR A 149 -4.86 -14.33 11.62
N GLY A 150 -4.17 -13.67 10.70
CA GLY A 150 -2.79 -13.27 10.90
C GLY A 150 -2.65 -12.21 12.00
N TRP A 151 -3.50 -11.20 12.03
CA TRP A 151 -3.50 -10.21 13.10
C TRP A 151 -3.86 -10.82 14.45
N GLN A 152 -4.88 -11.70 14.48
CA GLN A 152 -5.22 -12.43 15.71
C GLN A 152 -4.04 -13.28 16.22
N TYR A 153 -3.31 -13.94 15.32
CA TYR A 153 -2.13 -14.71 15.70
C TYR A 153 -1.00 -13.83 16.28
N ILE A 154 -0.78 -12.68 15.66
CA ILE A 154 0.32 -11.76 16.05
C ILE A 154 -0.01 -11.04 17.35
N THR A 155 -1.24 -10.54 17.51
CA THR A 155 -1.62 -9.65 18.63
C THR A 155 -2.35 -10.37 19.76
N GLY A 156 -2.98 -11.51 19.48
CA GLY A 156 -3.94 -12.15 20.39
C GLY A 156 -5.34 -11.53 20.34
N GLU A 157 -5.55 -10.43 19.60
CA GLU A 157 -6.81 -9.71 19.50
C GLU A 157 -7.63 -10.18 18.29
N VAL A 158 -8.96 -10.14 18.41
CA VAL A 158 -9.88 -10.48 17.32
C VAL A 158 -10.32 -9.20 16.60
N PHE A 159 -10.08 -9.15 15.32
CA PHE A 159 -10.51 -8.07 14.44
C PHE A 159 -11.66 -8.56 13.55
N ASP A 160 -12.89 -8.20 13.90
CA ASP A 160 -14.09 -8.63 13.15
C ASP A 160 -14.47 -7.66 12.03
N ASP A 161 -14.10 -6.39 12.15
CA ASP A 161 -14.35 -5.37 11.13
C ASP A 161 -13.10 -5.09 10.29
N PRO A 162 -13.13 -5.40 8.97
CA PRO A 162 -12.02 -5.11 8.07
C PRO A 162 -11.61 -3.63 8.01
N ASN A 163 -12.50 -2.71 8.35
CA ASN A 163 -12.18 -1.28 8.41
C ASN A 163 -11.25 -0.93 9.58
N HIS A 164 -11.11 -1.82 10.55
CA HIS A 164 -10.28 -1.63 11.73
C HIS A 164 -9.05 -2.53 11.76
N TYR A 165 -8.71 -3.21 10.66
CA TYR A 165 -7.44 -3.92 10.60
C TYR A 165 -6.29 -2.94 10.75
N PRO A 166 -5.34 -3.21 11.66
CA PRO A 166 -4.17 -2.38 11.77
C PRO A 166 -3.29 -2.51 10.52
N GLU A 167 -2.56 -1.46 10.21
CA GLU A 167 -1.53 -1.51 9.17
C GLU A 167 -0.28 -2.21 9.69
N MET A 168 0.17 -1.77 10.87
CA MET A 168 1.36 -2.26 11.55
C MET A 168 1.12 -2.33 13.05
N VAL A 169 1.73 -3.30 13.72
CA VAL A 169 1.64 -3.45 15.18
C VAL A 169 3.02 -3.69 15.78
N SER A 170 3.23 -3.25 17.03
CA SER A 170 4.34 -3.74 17.83
C SER A 170 3.98 -5.13 18.34
N PRO A 171 4.73 -6.19 17.98
CA PRO A 171 4.44 -7.53 18.45
C PRO A 171 4.63 -7.63 19.96
N PRO A 172 3.78 -8.40 20.69
CA PRO A 172 3.85 -8.49 22.14
C PRO A 172 5.10 -9.20 22.64
N HIS A 173 5.80 -9.89 21.75
CA HIS A 173 7.05 -10.59 22.03
C HIS A 173 7.93 -10.64 20.78
N LYS A 174 9.22 -10.90 20.96
CA LYS A 174 10.15 -11.03 19.84
C LYS A 174 9.72 -12.20 18.94
N MET A 175 9.46 -11.89 17.69
CA MET A 175 9.16 -12.91 16.69
C MET A 175 10.46 -13.51 16.17
N SER A 176 10.55 -14.85 16.19
CA SER A 176 11.64 -15.59 15.54
C SER A 176 11.19 -16.05 14.16
N VAL A 177 12.09 -16.04 13.21
CA VAL A 177 11.89 -16.63 11.89
C VAL A 177 12.11 -18.13 11.99
#